data_86b43cc91262b9f56a41b1a1cf0ca7d6
#
_entry.id   86b43cc91262b9f56a41b1a1cf0ca7d6
#
_cell.length_a   1.000
_cell.length_b   1.000
_cell.length_c   1.000
_cell.angle_alpha   90.00
_cell.angle_beta   90.00
_cell.angle_gamma   90.00
#
_symmetry.space_group_name_H-M   'P 1'
#
loop_
_entity.id
_entity.type
_entity.pdbx_description
1 polymer ?
#
loop_
_entity_poly.entity_id
_entity_poly.type
_entity_poly.pdbx_seq_one_letter_code
_entity_poly.pdbx_strand_id
1 'polypeptide(L)'
;MKVNNTHHRWNALKLFFAAVIILLALGSSFRTSFSSARQSTTYQLDPKMGKFIAHAFAGGLFWFKGHDHYLAARDFSGEVQITSGTITPASLRLVVNAGSLEETGSVFTDAQKKIINKEVHDIVLLPDKYPEIVFQSTSVTSKPAGAGQYDVRIVGNLTLLGVTRQETIPVKVSLSNNDLQATGQFSIDRGDYKVKATSAFHGLVRVQDKVRFEFDIVGHRK
;
A
#
# COMPACT_ATOMS: atom_id res chain seq x y z
N MET A 1 -32.35 42.73 82.22
CA MET A 1 -32.11 41.31 81.89
C MET A 1 -31.53 41.31 80.48
N LYS A 2 -30.18 41.21 80.34
CA LYS A 2 -29.48 41.20 79.03
C LYS A 2 -29.23 39.75 78.62
N VAL A 3 -29.81 39.30 77.54
CA VAL A 3 -29.56 37.98 76.96
C VAL A 3 -28.50 38.13 75.88
N ASN A 4 -27.35 37.50 76.10
CA ASN A 4 -26.19 37.52 75.21
C ASN A 4 -26.48 36.73 73.88
N ASN A 5 -26.35 37.44 72.77
CA ASN A 5 -26.52 36.89 71.41
C ASN A 5 -25.14 36.68 70.76
N THR A 6 -24.30 35.78 71.32
CA THR A 6 -22.94 35.53 70.86
C THR A 6 -22.80 34.21 70.08
N HIS A 7 -23.85 33.37 70.04
CA HIS A 7 -23.75 32.04 69.41
C HIS A 7 -24.01 31.97 67.88
N HIS A 8 -24.68 32.98 67.30
CA HIS A 8 -24.98 32.98 65.86
C HIS A 8 -23.85 33.41 64.94
N ARG A 9 -22.86 34.09 65.40
CA ARG A 9 -21.76 34.61 64.58
C ARG A 9 -20.67 33.53 64.30
N TRP A 10 -20.53 32.55 65.15
CA TRP A 10 -19.51 31.48 64.98
C TRP A 10 -19.90 30.39 64.04
N ASN A 11 -21.20 30.13 63.85
CA ASN A 11 -21.68 29.12 62.91
C ASN A 11 -21.64 29.59 61.45
N ALA A 12 -21.81 30.91 61.21
CA ALA A 12 -21.69 31.48 59.87
C ALA A 12 -20.25 31.47 59.37
N LEU A 13 -19.26 31.63 60.23
CA LEU A 13 -17.85 31.65 59.88
C LEU A 13 -17.32 30.23 59.55
N LYS A 14 -17.84 29.21 60.21
CA LYS A 14 -17.46 27.80 59.93
C LYS A 14 -18.07 27.28 58.62
N LEU A 15 -19.25 27.74 58.21
CA LEU A 15 -19.84 27.41 56.92
C LEU A 15 -19.15 28.07 55.75
N PHE A 16 -18.55 29.26 55.92
CA PHE A 16 -17.80 29.94 54.87
C PHE A 16 -16.45 29.27 54.63
N PHE A 17 -15.76 28.77 55.66
CA PHE A 17 -14.52 28.03 55.47
C PHE A 17 -14.71 26.63 54.87
N ALA A 18 -15.84 25.96 55.17
CA ALA A 18 -16.14 24.67 54.55
C ALA A 18 -16.48 24.79 53.04
N ALA A 19 -17.15 25.89 52.62
CA ALA A 19 -17.47 26.13 51.21
C ALA A 19 -16.25 26.49 50.36
N VAL A 20 -15.25 27.19 50.91
CA VAL A 20 -14.01 27.53 50.19
C VAL A 20 -13.10 26.33 50.01
N ILE A 21 -13.07 25.38 50.95
CA ILE A 21 -12.26 24.15 50.84
C ILE A 21 -12.88 23.19 49.81
N ILE A 22 -14.21 23.14 49.67
CA ILE A 22 -14.88 22.29 48.66
C ILE A 22 -14.70 22.85 47.26
N LEU A 23 -14.59 24.17 47.07
CA LEU A 23 -14.31 24.76 45.76
C LEU A 23 -12.85 24.58 45.29
N LEU A 24 -11.91 24.37 46.20
CA LEU A 24 -10.50 24.08 45.89
C LEU A 24 -10.25 22.58 45.61
N ALA A 25 -11.14 21.68 46.02
CA ALA A 25 -11.04 20.24 45.78
C ALA A 25 -11.68 19.80 44.43
N LEU A 26 -12.48 20.68 43.79
CA LEU A 26 -13.05 20.46 42.44
C LEU A 26 -12.20 21.06 41.33
N GLY A 27 -11.00 21.52 41.63
CA GLY A 27 -9.90 21.74 40.68
C GLY A 27 -9.43 20.39 40.09
N SER A 28 -10.38 19.61 39.64
CA SER A 28 -10.17 18.38 38.87
C SER A 28 -9.24 18.69 37.72
N SER A 29 -8.05 18.17 37.79
CA SER A 29 -7.09 18.09 36.74
C SER A 29 -7.79 17.68 35.45
N PHE A 30 -8.26 18.65 34.68
CA PHE A 30 -8.45 18.47 33.24
C PHE A 30 -7.04 18.19 32.71
N ARG A 31 -6.61 16.92 32.82
CA ARG A 31 -5.53 16.40 31.99
C ARG A 31 -6.09 16.45 30.57
N THR A 32 -5.87 17.57 29.89
CA THR A 32 -5.93 17.59 28.44
C THR A 32 -4.87 16.59 27.99
N SER A 33 -5.32 15.37 27.73
CA SER A 33 -4.54 14.39 26.98
C SER A 33 -4.35 15.02 25.61
N PHE A 34 -3.24 15.75 25.45
CA PHE A 34 -2.74 16.07 24.11
C PHE A 34 -2.39 14.72 23.51
N SER A 35 -3.33 14.13 22.79
CA SER A 35 -3.03 13.09 21.83
C SER A 35 -2.09 13.76 20.84
N SER A 36 -0.79 13.54 21.01
CA SER A 36 0.20 13.93 20.02
C SER A 36 -0.20 13.20 18.75
N ALA A 37 -0.85 13.91 17.85
CA ALA A 37 -1.18 13.36 16.54
C ALA A 37 0.15 12.86 15.95
N ARG A 38 0.28 11.55 15.78
CA ARG A 38 1.49 10.97 15.19
C ARG A 38 1.63 11.58 13.81
N GLN A 39 2.69 12.33 13.62
CA GLN A 39 2.96 13.01 12.37
C GLN A 39 3.17 11.95 11.29
N SER A 40 2.37 11.98 10.22
CA SER A 40 2.52 11.09 9.09
C SER A 40 3.43 11.74 8.04
N THR A 41 4.21 10.92 7.36
CA THR A 41 5.01 11.31 6.20
C THR A 41 4.43 10.62 4.98
N THR A 42 4.20 11.38 3.94
CA THR A 42 3.66 10.90 2.66
C THR A 42 4.75 10.89 1.61
N TYR A 43 4.84 9.78 0.86
CA TYR A 43 5.71 9.62 -0.31
C TYR A 43 4.84 9.42 -1.54
N GLN A 44 5.13 10.19 -2.60
CA GLN A 44 4.52 10.02 -3.91
C GLN A 44 5.41 9.14 -4.77
N LEU A 45 4.86 8.08 -5.36
CA LEU A 45 5.62 7.18 -6.24
C LEU A 45 5.96 7.86 -7.57
N ASP A 46 7.18 7.62 -8.06
CA ASP A 46 7.69 8.15 -9.32
C ASP A 46 7.78 7.03 -10.38
N PRO A 47 6.91 7.01 -11.40
CA PRO A 47 6.95 6.00 -12.45
C PRO A 47 8.19 6.10 -13.36
N LYS A 48 8.86 7.26 -13.39
CA LYS A 48 10.07 7.44 -14.21
C LYS A 48 11.31 6.81 -13.58
N MET A 49 11.34 6.74 -12.25
CA MET A 49 12.42 6.12 -11.48
C MET A 49 12.06 4.71 -11.00
N GLY A 50 10.80 4.32 -11.14
CA GLY A 50 10.30 3.02 -10.73
C GLY A 50 10.31 2.00 -11.87
N LYS A 51 10.35 0.72 -11.49
CA LYS A 51 10.23 -0.42 -12.38
C LYS A 51 9.18 -1.38 -11.85
N PHE A 52 8.23 -1.75 -12.69
CA PHE A 52 7.21 -2.74 -12.37
C PHE A 52 7.03 -3.68 -13.56
N ILE A 53 7.32 -4.98 -13.38
CA ILE A 53 7.30 -5.99 -14.44
C ILE A 53 6.42 -7.16 -14.04
N ALA A 54 5.53 -7.56 -14.94
CA ALA A 54 4.83 -8.83 -14.88
C ALA A 54 5.56 -9.84 -15.77
N HIS A 55 6.00 -10.95 -15.19
CA HIS A 55 6.65 -12.06 -15.88
C HIS A 55 5.66 -13.20 -16.03
N ALA A 56 5.26 -13.47 -17.27
CA ALA A 56 4.39 -14.57 -17.66
C ALA A 56 5.21 -15.67 -18.32
N PHE A 57 5.15 -16.87 -17.75
CA PHE A 57 5.97 -18.02 -18.16
C PHE A 57 5.31 -18.80 -19.29
N ALA A 58 6.13 -19.29 -20.22
CA ALA A 58 5.71 -20.26 -21.21
C ALA A 58 5.30 -21.59 -20.55
N GLY A 59 4.26 -22.23 -21.07
CA GLY A 59 3.72 -23.47 -20.54
C GLY A 59 3.07 -24.32 -21.64
N GLY A 60 2.41 -25.41 -21.23
CA GLY A 60 1.81 -26.39 -22.15
C GLY A 60 2.77 -27.51 -22.55
N LEU A 61 2.28 -28.44 -23.39
CA LEU A 61 3.05 -29.62 -23.79
C LEU A 61 4.33 -29.24 -24.56
N PHE A 62 4.27 -28.18 -25.37
CA PHE A 62 5.39 -27.66 -26.15
C PHE A 62 5.95 -26.34 -25.57
N TRP A 63 6.02 -26.23 -24.24
CA TRP A 63 6.52 -25.04 -23.56
C TRP A 63 7.90 -24.59 -24.06
N PHE A 64 8.77 -25.53 -24.47
CA PHE A 64 10.10 -25.26 -25.01
C PHE A 64 10.11 -24.57 -26.38
N LYS A 65 8.95 -24.47 -27.04
CA LYS A 65 8.74 -23.68 -28.26
C LYS A 65 8.12 -22.32 -28.00
N GLY A 66 7.73 -22.06 -26.75
CA GLY A 66 7.22 -20.77 -26.32
C GLY A 66 8.34 -19.90 -25.75
N HIS A 67 8.02 -18.65 -25.51
CA HIS A 67 8.90 -17.70 -24.86
C HIS A 67 8.18 -17.11 -23.65
N ASP A 68 8.96 -16.75 -22.64
CA ASP A 68 8.46 -15.98 -21.51
C ASP A 68 8.21 -14.54 -21.95
N HIS A 69 7.21 -13.91 -21.35
CA HIS A 69 6.83 -12.53 -21.61
C HIS A 69 7.15 -11.65 -20.40
N TYR A 70 7.70 -10.47 -20.64
CA TYR A 70 8.05 -9.48 -19.63
C TYR A 70 7.31 -8.18 -19.94
N LEU A 71 6.17 -7.98 -19.29
CA LEU A 71 5.33 -6.81 -19.48
C LEU A 71 5.72 -5.72 -18.46
N ALA A 72 6.30 -4.63 -18.92
CA ALA A 72 6.64 -3.50 -18.07
C ALA A 72 5.48 -2.49 -18.04
N ALA A 73 5.08 -2.06 -16.85
CA ALA A 73 4.18 -0.93 -16.67
C ALA A 73 4.94 0.37 -16.91
N ARG A 74 4.49 1.17 -17.88
CA ARG A 74 5.09 2.46 -18.23
C ARG A 74 4.48 3.63 -17.49
N ASP A 75 3.26 3.44 -17.00
CA ASP A 75 2.50 4.45 -16.30
C ASP A 75 1.84 3.85 -15.05
N PHE A 76 2.24 4.36 -13.91
CA PHE A 76 1.63 4.05 -12.61
C PHE A 76 1.75 5.25 -11.68
N SER A 77 0.88 5.29 -10.70
CA SER A 77 0.89 6.28 -9.64
C SER A 77 0.63 5.63 -8.30
N GLY A 78 0.99 6.29 -7.23
CA GLY A 78 0.68 5.77 -5.90
C GLY A 78 1.21 6.65 -4.79
N GLU A 79 0.72 6.34 -3.61
CA GLU A 79 1.06 7.07 -2.39
C GLU A 79 1.33 6.08 -1.26
N VAL A 80 2.41 6.32 -0.54
CA VAL A 80 2.74 5.62 0.71
C VAL A 80 2.68 6.61 1.85
N GLN A 81 1.92 6.30 2.89
CA GLN A 81 1.90 7.05 4.13
C GLN A 81 2.52 6.21 5.23
N ILE A 82 3.47 6.76 5.96
CA ILE A 82 4.11 6.13 7.12
C ILE A 82 4.03 7.05 8.34
N THR A 83 4.07 6.48 9.53
CA THR A 83 4.23 7.27 10.75
C THR A 83 5.67 7.75 10.88
N SER A 84 5.87 9.03 11.14
CA SER A 84 7.21 9.62 11.32
C SER A 84 8.00 8.89 12.41
N GLY A 85 9.24 8.56 12.08
CA GLY A 85 10.15 7.87 12.99
C GLY A 85 9.95 6.34 13.07
N THR A 86 8.91 5.80 12.42
CA THR A 86 8.66 4.37 12.29
C THR A 86 8.06 4.08 10.91
N ILE A 87 8.25 2.85 10.40
CA ILE A 87 7.63 2.48 9.12
C ILE A 87 6.18 2.01 9.29
N THR A 88 5.75 1.74 10.51
CA THR A 88 4.38 1.30 10.82
C THR A 88 3.78 2.12 11.96
N PRO A 89 2.47 2.42 11.92
CA PRO A 89 1.50 2.05 10.89
C PRO A 89 1.79 2.72 9.55
N ALA A 90 1.47 2.03 8.47
CA ALA A 90 1.65 2.53 7.11
C ALA A 90 0.45 2.14 6.23
N SER A 91 0.29 2.87 5.13
CA SER A 91 -0.65 2.53 4.08
C SER A 91 -0.03 2.75 2.70
N LEU A 92 -0.47 1.95 1.73
CA LEU A 92 -0.07 2.05 0.33
C LEU A 92 -1.31 1.98 -0.56
N ARG A 93 -1.41 2.89 -1.51
CA ARG A 93 -2.25 2.78 -2.68
C ARG A 93 -1.38 2.86 -3.93
N LEU A 94 -1.50 1.87 -4.81
CA LEU A 94 -0.82 1.82 -6.11
C LEU A 94 -1.89 1.64 -7.20
N VAL A 95 -1.80 2.42 -8.25
CA VAL A 95 -2.63 2.33 -9.45
C VAL A 95 -1.72 2.22 -10.65
N VAL A 96 -1.89 1.17 -11.43
CA VAL A 96 -1.18 0.96 -12.70
C VAL A 96 -2.18 1.15 -13.84
N ASN A 97 -1.82 1.97 -14.82
CA ASN A 97 -2.58 2.10 -16.06
C ASN A 97 -2.43 0.79 -16.86
N ALA A 98 -3.52 0.04 -17.01
CA ALA A 98 -3.50 -1.26 -17.70
C ALA A 98 -3.07 -1.16 -19.16
N GLY A 99 -3.41 -0.05 -19.84
CA GLY A 99 -3.01 0.24 -21.21
C GLY A 99 -1.53 0.59 -21.36
N SER A 100 -0.80 0.80 -20.26
CA SER A 100 0.63 1.12 -20.28
C SER A 100 1.55 -0.11 -20.21
N LEU A 101 0.98 -1.32 -20.08
CA LEU A 101 1.79 -2.53 -20.04
C LEU A 101 2.27 -2.90 -21.44
N GLU A 102 3.58 -3.02 -21.59
CA GLU A 102 4.27 -3.29 -22.84
C GLU A 102 5.27 -4.43 -22.72
N GLU A 103 5.34 -5.28 -23.74
CA GLU A 103 6.34 -6.34 -23.88
C GLU A 103 7.75 -5.75 -24.03
N THR A 104 8.66 -6.20 -23.16
CA THR A 104 10.05 -5.73 -23.12
C THR A 104 11.09 -6.84 -23.34
N GLY A 105 10.67 -8.10 -23.47
CA GLY A 105 11.54 -9.25 -23.67
C GLY A 105 12.48 -9.06 -24.87
N SER A 106 13.74 -9.39 -24.67
CA SER A 106 14.79 -9.18 -25.70
C SER A 106 14.74 -10.22 -26.83
N VAL A 107 14.00 -11.29 -26.65
CA VAL A 107 13.83 -12.36 -27.65
C VAL A 107 12.89 -11.98 -28.79
N PHE A 108 12.10 -10.92 -28.62
CA PHE A 108 11.11 -10.46 -29.60
C PHE A 108 11.63 -9.25 -30.38
N THR A 109 11.38 -9.27 -31.69
CA THR A 109 11.57 -8.09 -32.55
C THR A 109 10.50 -7.02 -32.24
N ASP A 110 10.73 -5.78 -32.66
CA ASP A 110 9.75 -4.69 -32.46
C ASP A 110 8.39 -4.98 -33.13
N ALA A 111 8.41 -5.66 -34.29
CA ALA A 111 7.19 -6.07 -34.98
C ALA A 111 6.41 -7.10 -34.14
N GLN A 112 7.10 -8.08 -33.55
CA GLN A 112 6.49 -9.07 -32.66
C GLN A 112 5.96 -8.42 -31.38
N LYS A 113 6.71 -7.50 -30.77
CA LYS A 113 6.25 -6.75 -29.58
C LYS A 113 4.96 -5.99 -29.85
N LYS A 114 4.81 -5.38 -31.02
CA LYS A 114 3.57 -4.70 -31.41
C LYS A 114 2.37 -5.66 -31.46
N ILE A 115 2.56 -6.87 -32.00
CA ILE A 115 1.51 -7.89 -32.03
C ILE A 115 1.17 -8.36 -30.62
N ILE A 116 2.19 -8.66 -29.79
CA ILE A 116 2.00 -9.09 -28.40
C ILE A 116 1.27 -8.01 -27.61
N ASN A 117 1.68 -6.75 -27.70
CA ASN A 117 1.03 -5.64 -27.01
C ASN A 117 -0.45 -5.50 -27.41
N LYS A 118 -0.74 -5.66 -28.70
CA LYS A 118 -2.14 -5.67 -29.18
C LYS A 118 -2.95 -6.81 -28.53
N GLU A 119 -2.42 -8.04 -28.49
CA GLU A 119 -3.11 -9.17 -27.84
C GLU A 119 -3.26 -8.96 -26.33
N VAL A 120 -2.22 -8.42 -25.67
CA VAL A 120 -2.28 -8.07 -24.23
C VAL A 120 -3.42 -7.10 -23.95
N HIS A 121 -3.60 -6.09 -24.80
CA HIS A 121 -4.65 -5.10 -24.63
C HIS A 121 -6.03 -5.63 -25.04
N ASP A 122 -6.14 -6.28 -26.19
CA ASP A 122 -7.44 -6.68 -26.75
C ASP A 122 -8.05 -7.92 -26.07
N ILE A 123 -7.21 -8.80 -25.47
CA ILE A 123 -7.65 -10.11 -24.98
C ILE A 123 -7.38 -10.29 -23.49
N VAL A 124 -6.21 -9.84 -23.01
CA VAL A 124 -5.72 -10.16 -21.66
C VAL A 124 -6.16 -9.12 -20.65
N LEU A 125 -5.88 -7.84 -20.86
CA LEU A 125 -6.10 -6.77 -19.89
C LEU A 125 -7.36 -5.94 -20.15
N LEU A 126 -7.79 -5.82 -21.41
CA LEU A 126 -9.00 -5.08 -21.82
C LEU A 126 -9.06 -3.65 -21.22
N PRO A 127 -8.03 -2.80 -21.45
CA PRO A 127 -7.91 -1.50 -20.78
C PRO A 127 -9.08 -0.54 -21.06
N ASP A 128 -9.78 -0.66 -22.17
CA ASP A 128 -11.00 0.11 -22.45
C ASP A 128 -12.11 -0.16 -21.45
N LYS A 129 -12.15 -1.38 -20.89
CA LYS A 129 -13.13 -1.82 -19.90
C LYS A 129 -12.59 -1.77 -18.48
N TYR A 130 -11.31 -2.07 -18.31
CA TYR A 130 -10.62 -2.12 -17.03
C TYR A 130 -9.33 -1.31 -17.11
N PRO A 131 -9.43 0.03 -17.08
CA PRO A 131 -8.29 0.91 -17.31
C PRO A 131 -7.22 0.85 -16.22
N GLU A 132 -7.59 0.38 -15.03
CA GLU A 132 -6.71 0.39 -13.88
C GLU A 132 -6.53 -0.99 -13.25
N ILE A 133 -5.29 -1.27 -12.82
CA ILE A 133 -4.95 -2.33 -11.88
C ILE A 133 -4.64 -1.64 -10.56
N VAL A 134 -5.37 -1.98 -9.50
CA VAL A 134 -5.29 -1.26 -8.22
C VAL A 134 -4.86 -2.19 -7.11
N PHE A 135 -3.86 -1.75 -6.34
CA PHE A 135 -3.52 -2.38 -5.06
C PHE A 135 -3.74 -1.40 -3.92
N GLN A 136 -4.49 -1.84 -2.90
CA GLN A 136 -4.74 -1.07 -1.68
C GLN A 136 -4.37 -1.90 -0.46
N SER A 137 -3.39 -1.44 0.32
CA SER A 137 -3.00 -2.13 1.55
C SER A 137 -4.14 -2.11 2.60
N THR A 138 -4.26 -3.21 3.32
CA THR A 138 -5.18 -3.36 4.48
C THR A 138 -4.40 -3.52 5.78
N SER A 139 -3.17 -4.04 5.71
CA SER A 139 -2.28 -4.18 6.86
C SER A 139 -0.83 -4.14 6.40
N VAL A 140 0.01 -3.48 7.18
CA VAL A 140 1.46 -3.41 6.97
C VAL A 140 2.16 -3.76 8.26
N THR A 141 3.09 -4.70 8.19
CA THR A 141 3.99 -5.06 9.31
C THR A 141 5.42 -4.94 8.86
N SER A 142 6.33 -4.57 9.77
CA SER A 142 7.74 -4.38 9.45
C SER A 142 8.66 -4.90 10.54
N LYS A 143 9.88 -5.26 10.12
CA LYS A 143 11.00 -5.57 11.01
C LYS A 143 12.21 -4.77 10.54
N PRO A 144 12.96 -4.12 11.45
CA PRO A 144 14.22 -3.48 11.10
C PRO A 144 15.21 -4.51 10.50
N ALA A 145 15.90 -4.13 9.43
CA ALA A 145 16.90 -4.95 8.73
C ALA A 145 18.26 -4.25 8.61
N GLY A 146 18.39 -3.03 9.16
CA GLY A 146 19.58 -2.19 9.16
C GLY A 146 19.21 -0.72 9.36
N ALA A 147 20.18 0.17 9.28
CA ALA A 147 19.94 1.60 9.38
C ALA A 147 19.09 2.07 8.18
N GLY A 148 17.86 2.52 8.46
CA GLY A 148 16.89 2.94 7.44
C GLY A 148 16.35 1.81 6.56
N GLN A 149 16.67 0.53 6.86
CA GLN A 149 16.23 -0.63 6.07
C GLN A 149 15.23 -1.48 6.87
N TYR A 150 14.25 -2.02 6.16
CA TYR A 150 13.16 -2.79 6.76
C TYR A 150 12.73 -3.94 5.86
N ASP A 151 12.49 -5.10 6.47
CA ASP A 151 11.70 -6.17 5.87
C ASP A 151 10.23 -5.92 6.20
N VAL A 152 9.43 -5.73 5.16
CA VAL A 152 8.03 -5.34 5.26
C VAL A 152 7.14 -6.44 4.67
N ARG A 153 6.03 -6.71 5.32
CA ARG A 153 4.96 -7.54 4.77
C ARG A 153 3.72 -6.66 4.60
N ILE A 154 3.26 -6.52 3.37
CA ILE A 154 2.05 -5.78 3.03
C ILE A 154 0.95 -6.78 2.70
N VAL A 155 -0.16 -6.71 3.42
CA VAL A 155 -1.42 -7.40 3.05
C VAL A 155 -2.32 -6.35 2.44
N GLY A 156 -2.95 -6.67 1.31
CA GLY A 156 -3.81 -5.71 0.62
C GLY A 156 -4.70 -6.37 -0.43
N ASN A 157 -5.62 -5.59 -0.94
CA ASN A 157 -6.55 -5.98 -1.99
C ASN A 157 -5.97 -5.58 -3.35
N LEU A 158 -5.71 -6.58 -4.20
CA LEU A 158 -5.37 -6.39 -5.60
C LEU A 158 -6.64 -6.54 -6.44
N THR A 159 -6.94 -5.52 -7.25
CA THR A 159 -8.03 -5.54 -8.22
C THR A 159 -7.46 -5.58 -9.62
N LEU A 160 -7.79 -6.65 -10.37
CA LEU A 160 -7.40 -6.89 -11.75
C LEU A 160 -8.62 -7.38 -12.51
N LEU A 161 -8.92 -6.81 -13.68
CA LEU A 161 -10.11 -7.11 -14.51
C LEU A 161 -11.44 -7.08 -13.72
N GLY A 162 -11.55 -6.16 -12.74
CA GLY A 162 -12.72 -6.04 -11.88
C GLY A 162 -12.84 -7.14 -10.82
N VAL A 163 -11.89 -8.06 -10.71
CA VAL A 163 -11.82 -9.08 -9.65
C VAL A 163 -10.86 -8.62 -8.58
N THR A 164 -11.33 -8.62 -7.33
CA THR A 164 -10.51 -8.24 -6.17
C THR A 164 -10.16 -9.47 -5.34
N ARG A 165 -8.87 -9.64 -5.02
CA ARG A 165 -8.34 -10.67 -4.13
C ARG A 165 -7.39 -10.06 -3.12
N GLN A 166 -7.30 -10.69 -1.96
CA GLN A 166 -6.31 -10.31 -0.96
C GLN A 166 -4.97 -10.99 -1.27
N GLU A 167 -3.93 -10.17 -1.36
CA GLU A 167 -2.56 -10.62 -1.60
C GLU A 167 -1.65 -10.27 -0.43
N THR A 168 -0.58 -11.04 -0.26
CA THR A 168 0.48 -10.77 0.71
C THR A 168 1.80 -10.59 -0.02
N ILE A 169 2.36 -9.39 0.07
CA ILE A 169 3.55 -8.98 -0.66
C ILE A 169 4.71 -8.76 0.30
N PRO A 170 5.79 -9.56 0.21
CA PRO A 170 7.04 -9.28 0.91
C PRO A 170 7.79 -8.16 0.18
N VAL A 171 8.28 -7.17 0.93
CA VAL A 171 8.92 -5.97 0.41
C VAL A 171 10.14 -5.64 1.25
N LYS A 172 11.26 -5.29 0.61
CA LYS A 172 12.39 -4.64 1.24
C LYS A 172 12.25 -3.14 1.04
N VAL A 173 12.26 -2.39 2.13
CA VAL A 173 12.12 -0.92 2.10
C VAL A 173 13.39 -0.29 2.62
N SER A 174 13.90 0.69 1.90
CA SER A 174 14.95 1.60 2.34
C SER A 174 14.40 3.01 2.42
N LEU A 175 14.57 3.65 3.57
CA LEU A 175 14.20 5.04 3.82
C LEU A 175 15.45 5.90 3.91
N SER A 176 15.47 6.97 3.15
CA SER A 176 16.38 8.10 3.30
C SER A 176 15.62 9.33 3.79
N ASN A 177 16.29 10.48 3.92
CA ASN A 177 15.63 11.70 4.41
C ASN A 177 14.44 12.15 3.54
N ASN A 178 14.53 11.95 2.22
CA ASN A 178 13.52 12.41 1.26
C ASN A 178 12.92 11.30 0.41
N ASP A 179 13.54 10.12 0.39
CA ASP A 179 13.19 9.06 -0.54
C ASP A 179 12.82 7.77 0.19
N LEU A 180 11.88 7.05 -0.38
CA LEU A 180 11.54 5.69 -0.06
C LEU A 180 11.85 4.84 -1.30
N GLN A 181 12.66 3.79 -1.14
CA GLN A 181 12.80 2.76 -2.15
C GLN A 181 12.17 1.46 -1.64
N ALA A 182 11.38 0.81 -2.49
CA ALA A 182 10.72 -0.44 -2.17
C ALA A 182 10.96 -1.47 -3.27
N THR A 183 11.59 -2.60 -2.93
CA THR A 183 11.83 -3.70 -3.85
C THR A 183 11.15 -4.97 -3.39
N GLY A 184 10.63 -5.75 -4.32
CA GLY A 184 10.00 -7.01 -3.97
C GLY A 184 9.54 -7.81 -5.17
N GLN A 185 9.05 -9.01 -4.86
CA GLN A 185 8.40 -9.87 -5.83
C GLN A 185 7.27 -10.65 -5.17
N PHE A 186 6.24 -10.93 -5.95
CA PHE A 186 5.15 -11.81 -5.56
C PHE A 186 4.58 -12.51 -6.79
N SER A 187 3.71 -13.49 -6.60
CA SER A 187 3.07 -14.19 -7.71
C SER A 187 1.58 -14.33 -7.44
N ILE A 188 0.81 -14.31 -8.51
CA ILE A 188 -0.62 -14.63 -8.50
C ILE A 188 -0.88 -15.78 -9.45
N ASP A 189 -2.02 -16.45 -9.28
CA ASP A 189 -2.57 -17.34 -10.27
C ASP A 189 -3.58 -16.53 -11.11
N ARG A 190 -3.28 -16.36 -12.43
CA ARG A 190 -4.09 -15.51 -13.34
C ARG A 190 -5.55 -15.94 -13.42
N GLY A 191 -5.82 -17.24 -13.26
CA GLY A 191 -7.17 -17.80 -13.24
C GLY A 191 -8.03 -17.23 -12.12
N ASP A 192 -7.44 -16.91 -10.96
CA ASP A 192 -8.13 -16.28 -9.83
C ASP A 192 -8.70 -14.90 -10.17
N TYR A 193 -8.08 -14.22 -11.14
CA TYR A 193 -8.51 -12.92 -11.65
C TYR A 193 -9.24 -12.99 -13.00
N LYS A 194 -9.58 -14.19 -13.46
CA LYS A 194 -10.23 -14.44 -14.76
C LYS A 194 -9.43 -13.91 -15.95
N VAL A 195 -8.12 -13.76 -15.81
CA VAL A 195 -7.22 -13.36 -16.90
C VAL A 195 -7.14 -14.52 -17.90
N LYS A 196 -7.50 -14.25 -19.16
CA LYS A 196 -7.44 -15.23 -20.23
C LYS A 196 -5.98 -15.55 -20.58
N ALA A 197 -5.69 -16.83 -20.83
CA ALA A 197 -4.42 -17.22 -21.43
C ALA A 197 -4.48 -17.01 -22.92
N THR A 198 -3.44 -16.43 -23.48
CA THR A 198 -3.16 -16.58 -24.91
C THR A 198 -2.52 -17.94 -25.16
N SER A 199 -2.76 -18.51 -26.32
CA SER A 199 -2.23 -19.81 -26.69
C SER A 199 -1.91 -19.88 -28.17
N ALA A 200 -0.90 -20.68 -28.52
CA ALA A 200 -0.53 -21.00 -29.88
C ALA A 200 -0.60 -22.53 -30.11
N PHE A 201 -0.53 -22.95 -31.37
CA PHE A 201 -0.56 -24.37 -31.75
C PHE A 201 -1.71 -25.15 -31.10
N HIS A 202 -2.94 -24.63 -31.20
CA HIS A 202 -4.16 -25.24 -30.64
C HIS A 202 -4.08 -25.52 -29.13
N GLY A 203 -3.41 -24.62 -28.37
CA GLY A 203 -3.28 -24.74 -26.93
C GLY A 203 -2.08 -25.57 -26.45
N LEU A 204 -1.27 -26.12 -27.35
CA LEU A 204 -0.07 -26.89 -27.00
C LEU A 204 1.07 -26.02 -26.46
N VAL A 205 1.10 -24.71 -26.82
CA VAL A 205 1.91 -23.68 -26.21
C VAL A 205 0.95 -22.66 -25.60
N ARG A 206 1.09 -22.36 -24.33
CA ARG A 206 0.23 -21.41 -23.57
C ARG A 206 1.02 -20.72 -22.49
N VAL A 207 0.47 -19.63 -21.96
CA VAL A 207 0.97 -18.99 -20.75
C VAL A 207 0.58 -19.81 -19.52
N GLN A 208 1.50 -20.03 -18.60
CA GLN A 208 1.24 -20.70 -17.32
C GLN A 208 0.20 -19.92 -16.50
N ASP A 209 -0.39 -20.58 -15.51
CA ASP A 209 -1.34 -19.91 -14.61
C ASP A 209 -0.64 -18.92 -13.68
N LYS A 210 0.56 -19.27 -13.21
CA LYS A 210 1.36 -18.42 -12.34
C LYS A 210 2.00 -17.27 -13.11
N VAL A 211 1.74 -16.04 -12.66
CA VAL A 211 2.40 -14.81 -13.11
C VAL A 211 3.17 -14.22 -11.94
N ARG A 212 4.45 -13.89 -12.17
CA ARG A 212 5.31 -13.25 -11.19
C ARG A 212 5.37 -11.75 -11.45
N PHE A 213 5.26 -10.99 -10.38
CA PHE A 213 5.50 -9.54 -10.41
C PHE A 213 6.80 -9.22 -9.69
N GLU A 214 7.61 -8.36 -10.31
CA GLU A 214 8.84 -7.81 -9.75
C GLU A 214 8.77 -6.30 -9.79
N PHE A 215 9.20 -5.65 -8.73
CA PHE A 215 9.20 -4.19 -8.67
C PHE A 215 10.41 -3.63 -7.93
N ASP A 216 10.84 -2.47 -8.40
CA ASP A 216 11.77 -1.56 -7.74
C ASP A 216 11.15 -0.17 -7.89
N ILE A 217 10.59 0.36 -6.82
CA ILE A 217 9.77 1.56 -6.83
C ILE A 217 10.42 2.62 -5.96
N VAL A 218 10.51 3.83 -6.48
CA VAL A 218 10.98 5.01 -5.76
C VAL A 218 9.82 5.92 -5.46
N GLY A 219 9.77 6.45 -4.25
CA GLY A 219 8.82 7.45 -3.82
C GLY A 219 9.54 8.65 -3.19
N HIS A 220 9.09 9.85 -3.53
CA HIS A 220 9.63 11.10 -3.00
C HIS A 220 8.69 11.68 -1.95
N ARG A 221 9.27 12.20 -0.87
CA ARG A 221 8.52 12.85 0.21
C ARG A 221 7.80 14.09 -0.32
N LYS A 222 6.51 14.20 0.00
CA LYS A 222 5.71 15.41 -0.24
C LYS A 222 5.99 16.48 0.80
#